data_c2466d2b75be6d0d5f413d8c9c5ce9ba
#
_entry.id   c2466d2b75be6d0d5f413d8c9c5ce9ba
#
_cell.length_a   1.000
_cell.length_b   1.000
_cell.length_c   1.000
_cell.angle_alpha   90.00
_cell.angle_beta   90.00
_cell.angle_gamma   90.00
#
_symmetry.space_group_name_H-M   'P 1'
#
loop_
_entity.id
_entity.type
_entity.pdbx_description
1 polymer ?
#
loop_
_entity_poly.entity_id
_entity_poly.type
_entity_poly.pdbx_seq_one_letter_code
_entity_poly.pdbx_strand_id
1 'polypeptide(L)'
;LACRKWGLDRNTEWKNRPIQWPFLRLAEIYLSYAEALNEYNGSPNAQAYDAVDKVRARVNLPGLKKGLGQKEFREALLRERVCEFGYEEVRFFDLIRWKLYNVFEKQLHGLHVYKHKDTGEYKFVPYELTKYPRVWWTSGFEPRWCLSAFPSVEINKGYGLVQNPGWE
;
A
#
# COMPACT_ATOMS: atom_id res chain seq x y z
N LEU A 1 -5.13 -4.95 17.53
CA LEU A 1 -3.98 -5.36 16.70
C LEU A 1 -3.06 -4.17 16.56
N ALA A 2 -1.91 -4.21 17.25
CA ALA A 2 -0.88 -3.18 17.11
C ALA A 2 0.05 -3.56 15.95
N CYS A 3 0.41 -2.57 15.13
CA CYS A 3 1.44 -2.77 14.13
C CYS A 3 2.80 -2.92 14.82
N ARG A 4 3.47 -4.05 14.61
CA ARG A 4 4.80 -4.33 15.16
C ARG A 4 5.94 -3.99 14.23
N LYS A 5 5.66 -3.61 13.00
CA LYS A 5 6.67 -3.39 11.97
C LYS A 5 7.73 -2.37 12.38
N TRP A 6 7.29 -1.33 13.10
CA TRP A 6 8.13 -0.27 13.63
C TRP A 6 8.25 -0.32 15.15
N GLY A 7 7.63 -1.34 15.76
CA GLY A 7 7.70 -1.54 17.19
C GLY A 7 9.07 -2.08 17.59
N LEU A 8 9.69 -1.44 18.55
CA LEU A 8 10.86 -1.97 19.20
C LEU A 8 10.44 -3.15 20.07
N ASP A 9 11.25 -4.19 20.05
CA ASP A 9 10.98 -5.42 20.78
C ASP A 9 10.85 -5.09 22.28
N ARG A 10 9.88 -5.69 22.92
CA ARG A 10 9.46 -5.75 24.34
C ARG A 10 10.30 -5.04 25.42
N ASN A 11 11.27 -4.22 25.08
CA ASN A 11 12.17 -3.59 26.01
C ASN A 11 11.57 -2.25 26.50
N THR A 12 11.56 -2.04 27.78
CA THR A 12 11.10 -0.82 28.45
C THR A 12 11.85 0.45 28.04
N GLU A 13 12.96 0.32 27.33
CA GLU A 13 13.81 1.41 26.86
C GLU A 13 13.49 1.90 25.43
N TRP A 14 12.32 1.55 24.88
CA TRP A 14 11.91 1.93 23.51
C TRP A 14 11.99 3.43 23.22
N LYS A 15 11.92 4.29 24.24
CA LYS A 15 11.97 5.75 24.11
C LYS A 15 13.32 6.28 23.60
N ASN A 16 14.38 5.52 23.79
CA ASN A 16 15.75 5.96 23.51
C ASN A 16 16.38 5.27 22.29
N ARG A 17 15.64 4.42 21.59
CA ARG A 17 16.17 3.75 20.39
C ARG A 17 15.73 4.46 19.13
N PRO A 18 16.65 4.82 18.22
CA PRO A 18 16.29 5.40 16.94
C PRO A 18 15.51 4.38 16.10
N ILE A 19 14.37 4.78 15.58
CA ILE A 19 13.64 4.02 14.58
C ILE A 19 14.32 4.26 13.24
N GLN A 20 14.77 3.20 12.58
CA GLN A 20 15.29 3.29 11.23
C GLN A 20 14.14 3.21 10.24
N TRP A 21 13.95 4.27 9.47
CA TRP A 21 12.99 4.31 8.38
C TRP A 21 13.70 3.98 7.06
N PRO A 22 13.44 2.85 6.43
CA PRO A 22 14.03 2.54 5.13
C PRO A 22 13.31 3.33 4.03
N PHE A 23 14.05 4.20 3.34
CA PHE A 23 13.54 4.86 2.14
C PHE A 23 13.39 3.92 0.95
N LEU A 24 14.27 2.94 0.87
CA LEU A 24 14.29 1.92 -0.18
C LEU A 24 14.84 0.63 0.40
N ARG A 25 14.25 -0.50 0.02
CA ARG A 25 14.72 -1.82 0.45
C ARG A 25 14.60 -2.85 -0.67
N LEU A 26 15.39 -3.91 -0.55
CA LEU A 26 15.54 -4.91 -1.61
C LEU A 26 14.20 -5.54 -2.06
N ALA A 27 13.24 -5.70 -1.15
CA ALA A 27 11.91 -6.19 -1.51
C ALA A 27 11.21 -5.28 -2.55
N GLU A 28 11.38 -3.97 -2.45
CA GLU A 28 10.82 -3.03 -3.42
C GLU A 28 11.47 -3.18 -4.80
N ILE A 29 12.77 -3.39 -4.83
CA ILE A 29 13.48 -3.65 -6.10
C ILE A 29 12.97 -4.94 -6.74
N TYR A 30 12.82 -6.03 -5.98
CA TYR A 30 12.30 -7.28 -6.52
C TYR A 30 10.88 -7.14 -7.06
N LEU A 31 9.98 -6.51 -6.30
CA LEU A 31 8.58 -6.37 -6.72
C LEU A 31 8.43 -5.39 -7.89
N SER A 32 9.23 -4.31 -7.93
CA SER A 32 9.25 -3.39 -9.08
C SER A 32 9.84 -4.06 -10.33
N TYR A 33 10.86 -4.89 -10.18
CA TYR A 33 11.41 -5.67 -11.28
C TYR A 33 10.40 -6.67 -11.84
N ALA A 34 9.69 -7.39 -10.96
CA ALA A 34 8.64 -8.31 -11.38
C ALA A 34 7.51 -7.60 -12.13
N GLU A 35 7.12 -6.40 -11.67
CA GLU A 35 6.14 -5.56 -12.34
C GLU A 35 6.63 -5.16 -13.74
N ALA A 36 7.83 -4.62 -13.84
CA ALA A 36 8.41 -4.20 -15.10
C ALA A 36 8.48 -5.35 -16.13
N LEU A 37 8.89 -6.54 -15.70
CA LEU A 37 8.91 -7.72 -16.57
C LEU A 37 7.52 -8.12 -17.05
N ASN A 38 6.53 -8.12 -16.17
CA ASN A 38 5.14 -8.43 -16.53
C ASN A 38 4.57 -7.45 -17.54
N GLU A 39 4.82 -6.15 -17.32
CA GLU A 39 4.27 -5.12 -18.21
C GLU A 39 5.01 -5.07 -19.56
N TYR A 40 6.31 -5.22 -19.56
CA TYR A 40 7.12 -5.20 -20.78
C TYR A 40 6.82 -6.41 -21.69
N ASN A 41 6.69 -7.61 -21.10
CA ASN A 41 6.47 -8.85 -21.87
C ASN A 41 4.98 -9.10 -22.18
N GLY A 42 4.03 -8.34 -21.60
CA GLY A 42 2.60 -8.62 -21.69
C GLY A 42 2.14 -9.86 -20.93
N SER A 43 3.04 -10.52 -20.21
CA SER A 43 2.79 -11.66 -19.32
C SER A 43 3.98 -11.90 -18.40
N PRO A 44 3.77 -12.49 -17.20
CA PRO A 44 4.87 -12.80 -16.29
C PRO A 44 5.72 -13.95 -16.83
N ASN A 45 7.03 -13.75 -16.88
CA ASN A 45 8.01 -14.78 -17.17
C ASN A 45 8.53 -15.42 -15.87
N ALA A 46 9.41 -16.43 -16.00
CA ALA A 46 10.00 -17.14 -14.86
C ALA A 46 10.73 -16.19 -13.90
N GLN A 47 11.40 -15.16 -14.40
CA GLN A 47 12.13 -14.18 -13.59
C GLN A 47 11.18 -13.27 -12.78
N ALA A 48 10.02 -12.91 -13.36
CA ALA A 48 9.00 -12.15 -12.65
C ALA A 48 8.46 -12.94 -11.45
N TYR A 49 8.18 -14.22 -11.65
CA TYR A 49 7.76 -15.10 -10.54
C TYR A 49 8.86 -15.29 -9.50
N ASP A 50 10.10 -15.54 -9.90
CA ASP A 50 11.23 -15.70 -8.98
C ASP A 50 11.43 -14.48 -8.09
N ALA A 51 11.32 -13.28 -8.66
CA ALA A 51 11.45 -12.04 -7.90
C ALA A 51 10.39 -11.90 -6.82
N VAL A 52 9.13 -12.20 -7.10
CA VAL A 52 8.06 -12.18 -6.10
C VAL A 52 8.25 -13.31 -5.09
N ASP A 53 8.58 -14.50 -5.55
CA ASP A 53 8.73 -15.68 -4.71
C ASP A 53 9.87 -15.51 -3.69
N LYS A 54 10.94 -14.77 -4.03
CA LYS A 54 12.01 -14.39 -3.07
C LYS A 54 11.48 -13.54 -1.91
N VAL A 55 10.59 -12.60 -2.17
CA VAL A 55 9.98 -11.79 -1.12
C VAL A 55 9.10 -12.67 -0.22
N ARG A 56 8.30 -13.55 -0.81
CA ARG A 56 7.39 -14.46 -0.09
C ARG A 56 8.15 -15.50 0.75
N ALA A 57 9.21 -16.08 0.19
CA ALA A 57 10.03 -17.09 0.87
C ALA A 57 10.68 -16.58 2.16
N ARG A 58 10.99 -15.28 2.26
CA ARG A 58 11.54 -14.66 3.46
C ARG A 58 10.65 -14.88 4.70
N VAL A 59 9.36 -15.03 4.52
CA VAL A 59 8.37 -15.23 5.59
C VAL A 59 7.67 -16.59 5.48
N ASN A 60 8.31 -17.56 4.80
CA ASN A 60 7.80 -18.92 4.60
C ASN A 60 6.43 -19.01 3.91
N LEU A 61 6.09 -18.04 3.08
CA LEU A 61 4.91 -18.12 2.24
C LEU A 61 5.20 -18.91 0.97
N PRO A 62 4.24 -19.71 0.48
CA PRO A 62 4.39 -20.40 -0.81
C PRO A 62 4.51 -19.37 -1.95
N GLY A 63 5.21 -19.74 -3.02
CA GLY A 63 5.31 -18.93 -4.23
C GLY A 63 3.93 -18.61 -4.83
N LEU A 64 3.89 -17.65 -5.75
CA LEU A 64 2.67 -17.33 -6.47
C LEU A 64 2.23 -18.50 -7.36
N LYS A 65 0.91 -18.66 -7.51
CA LYS A 65 0.34 -19.61 -8.48
C LYS A 65 0.90 -19.29 -9.87
N LYS A 66 1.45 -20.31 -10.53
CA LYS A 66 1.99 -20.15 -11.89
C LYS A 66 0.85 -20.12 -12.93
N GLY A 67 1.15 -19.61 -14.12
CA GLY A 67 0.21 -19.56 -15.24
C GLY A 67 -0.79 -18.40 -15.17
N LEU A 68 -0.51 -17.36 -14.39
CA LEU A 68 -1.32 -16.14 -14.38
C LEU A 68 -1.11 -15.34 -15.69
N GLY A 69 -2.18 -14.72 -16.18
CA GLY A 69 -2.08 -13.71 -17.23
C GLY A 69 -1.52 -12.39 -16.70
N GLN A 70 -1.21 -11.43 -17.59
CA GLN A 70 -0.63 -10.13 -17.25
C GLN A 70 -1.41 -9.42 -16.15
N LYS A 71 -2.74 -9.30 -16.34
CA LYS A 71 -3.62 -8.59 -15.40
C LYS A 71 -3.69 -9.30 -14.04
N GLU A 72 -3.87 -10.61 -14.04
CA GLU A 72 -3.95 -11.42 -12.82
C GLU A 72 -2.65 -11.36 -12.01
N PHE A 73 -1.51 -11.42 -12.71
CA PHE A 73 -0.20 -11.29 -12.07
C PHE A 73 -0.02 -9.89 -11.47
N ARG A 74 -0.39 -8.84 -12.19
CA ARG A 74 -0.37 -7.46 -11.68
C ARG A 74 -1.20 -7.31 -10.42
N GLU A 75 -2.41 -7.85 -10.39
CA GLU A 75 -3.29 -7.81 -9.22
C GLU A 75 -2.66 -8.57 -8.03
N ALA A 76 -2.10 -9.75 -8.27
CA ALA A 76 -1.39 -10.52 -7.24
C ALA A 76 -0.16 -9.77 -6.72
N LEU A 77 0.62 -9.17 -7.62
CA LEU A 77 1.80 -8.36 -7.28
C LEU A 77 1.42 -7.12 -6.45
N LEU A 78 0.40 -6.38 -6.86
CA LEU A 78 -0.06 -5.21 -6.11
C LEU A 78 -0.58 -5.60 -4.73
N ARG A 79 -1.20 -6.77 -4.59
CA ARG A 79 -1.59 -7.32 -3.29
C ARG A 79 -0.37 -7.67 -2.43
N GLU A 80 0.66 -8.27 -3.02
CA GLU A 80 1.92 -8.57 -2.31
C GLU A 80 2.57 -7.26 -1.82
N ARG A 81 2.61 -6.23 -2.67
CA ARG A 81 3.12 -4.89 -2.29
C ARG A 81 2.37 -4.29 -1.11
N VAL A 82 1.04 -4.41 -1.08
CA VAL A 82 0.24 -3.93 0.07
C VAL A 82 0.62 -4.63 1.37
N CYS A 83 0.83 -5.94 1.32
CA CYS A 83 1.18 -6.73 2.51
C CYS A 83 2.64 -6.47 2.95
N GLU A 84 3.57 -6.42 1.99
CA GLU A 84 4.99 -6.23 2.26
C GLU A 84 5.31 -4.80 2.72
N PHE A 85 4.69 -3.79 2.10
CA PHE A 85 4.95 -2.37 2.39
C PHE A 85 3.90 -1.71 3.27
N GLY A 86 3.09 -2.48 3.99
CA GLY A 86 2.16 -1.93 4.96
C GLY A 86 2.87 -0.97 5.92
N TYR A 87 2.35 0.26 6.07
CA TYR A 87 2.93 1.37 6.85
C TYR A 87 4.28 1.92 6.34
N GLU A 88 4.60 1.71 5.05
CA GLU A 88 5.77 2.32 4.39
C GLU A 88 5.37 3.36 3.33
N GLU A 89 4.13 3.81 3.35
CA GLU A 89 3.56 4.88 2.51
C GLU A 89 3.54 4.60 0.99
N VAL A 90 3.95 3.40 0.55
CA VAL A 90 4.03 3.03 -0.87
C VAL A 90 2.63 2.87 -1.50
N ARG A 91 1.63 2.42 -0.71
CA ARG A 91 0.30 2.07 -1.22
C ARG A 91 -0.42 3.20 -1.95
N PHE A 92 -0.35 4.43 -1.42
CA PHE A 92 -0.98 5.59 -2.04
C PHE A 92 -0.46 5.81 -3.47
N PHE A 93 0.86 5.77 -3.64
CA PHE A 93 1.49 5.95 -4.94
C PHE A 93 1.19 4.79 -5.91
N ASP A 94 1.11 3.55 -5.42
CA ASP A 94 0.68 2.41 -6.24
C ASP A 94 -0.74 2.62 -6.79
N LEU A 95 -1.66 3.10 -5.97
CA LEU A 95 -3.04 3.36 -6.39
C LEU A 95 -3.13 4.47 -7.43
N ILE A 96 -2.35 5.54 -7.26
CA ILE A 96 -2.33 6.68 -8.20
C ILE A 96 -1.74 6.28 -9.54
N ARG A 97 -0.55 5.69 -9.56
CA ARG A 97 0.14 5.34 -10.81
C ARG A 97 -0.61 4.29 -11.64
N TRP A 98 -1.37 3.42 -10.98
CA TRP A 98 -2.24 2.45 -11.63
C TRP A 98 -3.67 2.94 -11.85
N LYS A 99 -3.98 4.19 -11.52
CA LYS A 99 -5.33 4.80 -11.62
C LYS A 99 -6.43 3.99 -10.94
N LEU A 100 -6.09 3.35 -9.83
CA LEU A 100 -7.02 2.53 -9.03
C LEU A 100 -7.82 3.41 -8.05
N TYR A 101 -8.41 4.48 -8.56
CA TYR A 101 -9.10 5.51 -7.76
C TYR A 101 -10.30 4.97 -7.00
N ASN A 102 -11.00 3.98 -7.58
CA ASN A 102 -12.11 3.29 -6.94
C ASN A 102 -11.76 2.60 -5.61
N VAL A 103 -10.48 2.38 -5.34
CA VAL A 103 -10.04 1.83 -4.05
C VAL A 103 -10.13 2.88 -2.95
N PHE A 104 -9.93 4.17 -3.27
CA PHE A 104 -10.08 5.26 -2.31
C PHE A 104 -11.53 5.49 -1.88
N GLU A 105 -12.48 5.13 -2.73
CA GLU A 105 -13.92 5.28 -2.51
C GLU A 105 -14.50 4.18 -1.61
N LYS A 106 -13.74 3.10 -1.42
CA LYS A 106 -14.19 2.01 -0.56
C LYS A 106 -14.13 2.42 0.91
N GLN A 107 -15.23 2.21 1.59
CA GLN A 107 -15.31 2.41 3.03
C GLN A 107 -14.31 1.52 3.77
N LEU A 108 -13.59 2.08 4.72
CA LEU A 108 -12.70 1.31 5.58
C LEU A 108 -13.50 0.62 6.68
N HIS A 109 -13.03 -0.56 7.05
CA HIS A 109 -13.58 -1.35 8.13
C HIS A 109 -12.58 -1.45 9.27
N GLY A 110 -13.07 -1.39 10.47
CA GLY A 110 -12.35 -1.82 11.65
C GLY A 110 -12.58 -3.30 11.91
N LEU A 111 -11.89 -3.84 12.89
CA LEU A 111 -11.98 -5.26 13.25
C LEU A 111 -12.08 -5.40 14.76
N HIS A 112 -13.21 -5.94 15.24
CA HIS A 112 -13.31 -6.41 16.60
C HIS A 112 -12.71 -7.81 16.68
N VAL A 113 -11.78 -8.00 17.61
CA VAL A 113 -11.12 -9.28 17.85
C VAL A 113 -11.54 -9.78 19.22
N TYR A 114 -12.26 -10.87 19.24
CA TYR A 114 -12.70 -11.54 20.46
C TYR A 114 -11.86 -12.81 20.65
N LYS A 115 -11.40 -13.04 21.86
CA LYS A 115 -10.75 -14.30 22.25
C LYS A 115 -11.70 -15.08 23.13
N HIS A 116 -12.05 -16.32 22.76
CA HIS A 116 -12.84 -17.19 23.61
C HIS A 116 -12.08 -17.51 24.89
N LYS A 117 -12.74 -17.38 26.03
CA LYS A 117 -12.09 -17.47 27.35
C LYS A 117 -11.53 -18.87 27.63
N ASP A 118 -12.29 -19.89 27.27
CA ASP A 118 -11.98 -21.28 27.62
C ASP A 118 -11.20 -21.99 26.49
N THR A 119 -11.55 -21.79 25.22
CA THR A 119 -10.88 -22.46 24.09
C THR A 119 -9.67 -21.70 23.56
N GLY A 120 -9.56 -20.40 23.86
CA GLY A 120 -8.50 -19.55 23.33
C GLY A 120 -8.67 -19.17 21.86
N GLU A 121 -9.73 -19.62 21.20
CA GLU A 121 -10.02 -19.31 19.80
C GLU A 121 -10.32 -17.84 19.58
N TYR A 122 -9.93 -17.33 18.41
CA TYR A 122 -10.18 -15.95 18.02
C TYR A 122 -11.34 -15.84 17.05
N LYS A 123 -12.27 -14.93 17.32
CA LYS A 123 -13.35 -14.52 16.42
C LYS A 123 -13.09 -13.10 15.94
N PHE A 124 -13.14 -12.91 14.63
CA PHE A 124 -12.94 -11.63 13.97
C PHE A 124 -14.27 -11.12 13.42
N VAL A 125 -14.68 -9.93 13.82
CA VAL A 125 -15.93 -9.31 13.37
C VAL A 125 -15.62 -7.95 12.76
N PRO A 126 -15.73 -7.80 11.43
CA PRO A 126 -15.54 -6.51 10.78
C PRO A 126 -16.71 -5.57 11.13
N TYR A 127 -16.40 -4.27 11.20
CA TYR A 127 -17.39 -3.21 11.35
C TYR A 127 -17.02 -2.01 10.51
N GLU A 128 -18.00 -1.24 10.07
CA GLU A 128 -17.79 -0.03 9.29
C GLU A 128 -17.30 1.13 10.14
N LEU A 129 -16.30 1.85 9.65
CA LEU A 129 -15.80 3.07 10.30
C LEU A 129 -16.67 4.27 9.88
N THR A 130 -17.73 4.52 10.63
CA THR A 130 -18.71 5.57 10.32
C THR A 130 -18.42 6.90 11.02
N LYS A 131 -17.68 6.88 12.12
CA LYS A 131 -17.48 8.07 12.99
C LYS A 131 -16.75 9.22 12.31
N TYR A 132 -15.78 8.90 11.43
CA TYR A 132 -15.00 9.88 10.68
C TYR A 132 -14.93 9.45 9.22
N PRO A 133 -16.04 9.62 8.44
CA PRO A 133 -16.04 9.24 7.03
C PRO A 133 -15.04 10.10 6.27
N ARG A 134 -14.31 9.47 5.38
CA ARG A 134 -13.46 10.21 4.42
C ARG A 134 -14.36 10.85 3.35
N VAL A 135 -14.01 12.05 2.93
CA VAL A 135 -14.68 12.75 1.83
C VAL A 135 -14.82 11.85 0.60
N TRP A 136 -13.80 11.08 0.29
CA TRP A 136 -13.78 10.17 -0.86
C TRP A 136 -14.84 9.07 -0.82
N TRP A 137 -15.37 8.71 0.35
CA TRP A 137 -16.45 7.72 0.47
C TRP A 137 -17.81 8.28 0.07
N THR A 138 -17.96 9.59 0.15
CA THR A 138 -19.24 10.28 -0.10
C THR A 138 -19.26 11.05 -1.42
N SER A 139 -18.11 11.58 -1.84
CA SER A 139 -17.99 12.45 -3.02
C SER A 139 -17.23 11.82 -4.19
N GLY A 140 -16.68 10.62 -4.01
CA GLY A 140 -15.76 10.01 -4.96
C GLY A 140 -14.35 10.56 -4.86
N PHE A 141 -13.41 9.94 -5.56
CA PHE A 141 -12.04 10.38 -5.66
C PHE A 141 -11.81 11.18 -6.94
N GLU A 142 -11.39 12.43 -6.79
CA GLU A 142 -11.12 13.29 -7.93
C GLU A 142 -9.64 13.18 -8.37
N PRO A 143 -9.36 13.04 -9.68
CA PRO A 143 -7.98 12.93 -10.18
C PRO A 143 -7.05 14.10 -9.77
N ARG A 144 -7.60 15.30 -9.53
CA ARG A 144 -6.81 16.45 -9.03
C ARG A 144 -6.11 16.16 -7.71
N TRP A 145 -6.65 15.27 -6.88
CA TRP A 145 -6.03 14.91 -5.59
C TRP A 145 -4.78 14.03 -5.71
N CYS A 146 -4.43 13.60 -6.93
CA CYS A 146 -3.14 12.93 -7.18
C CYS A 146 -1.94 13.86 -7.02
N LEU A 147 -2.15 15.18 -7.23
CA LEU A 147 -1.15 16.22 -7.05
C LEU A 147 -1.70 17.29 -6.11
N SER A 148 -0.90 17.72 -5.16
CA SER A 148 -1.28 18.82 -4.27
C SER A 148 -1.34 20.14 -5.03
N ALA A 149 -2.27 21.02 -4.65
CA ALA A 149 -2.28 22.38 -5.13
C ALA A 149 -0.98 23.12 -4.72
N PHE A 150 -0.45 23.95 -5.60
CA PHE A 150 0.55 24.92 -5.19
C PHE A 150 -0.10 25.98 -4.29
N PRO A 151 0.57 26.42 -3.23
CA PRO A 151 0.07 27.52 -2.42
C PRO A 151 -0.16 28.77 -3.28
N SER A 152 -1.29 29.46 -3.08
CA SER A 152 -1.62 30.67 -3.86
C SER A 152 -0.54 31.75 -3.73
N VAL A 153 0.13 31.83 -2.59
CA VAL A 153 1.26 32.72 -2.38
C VAL A 153 2.40 32.47 -3.38
N GLU A 154 2.66 31.21 -3.72
CA GLU A 154 3.73 30.88 -4.68
C GLU A 154 3.31 31.19 -6.13
N ILE A 155 2.04 30.93 -6.48
CA ILE A 155 1.48 31.30 -7.79
C ILE A 155 1.57 32.83 -8.00
N ASN A 156 1.20 33.60 -6.99
CA ASN A 156 1.14 35.06 -7.07
C ASN A 156 2.52 35.76 -7.10
N LYS A 157 3.62 35.04 -6.92
CA LYS A 157 4.97 35.60 -7.08
C LYS A 157 5.32 35.98 -8.52
N GLY A 158 4.55 35.53 -9.51
CA GLY A 158 4.73 35.94 -10.90
C GLY A 158 5.90 35.28 -11.64
N TYR A 159 6.41 34.15 -11.13
CA TYR A 159 7.49 33.37 -11.78
C TYR A 159 7.01 32.51 -12.95
N GLY A 160 5.76 32.66 -13.38
CA GLY A 160 5.19 31.81 -14.41
C GLY A 160 4.79 30.41 -13.90
N LEU A 161 4.72 30.21 -12.57
CA LEU A 161 4.25 28.96 -11.99
C LEU A 161 2.75 28.81 -12.28
N VAL A 162 2.39 27.74 -12.97
CA VAL A 162 1.02 27.39 -13.30
C VAL A 162 0.52 26.37 -12.29
N GLN A 163 -0.71 26.53 -11.86
CA GLN A 163 -1.37 25.60 -10.91
C GLN A 163 -1.50 24.18 -11.50
N ASN A 164 -1.46 23.18 -10.64
CA ASN A 164 -1.73 21.82 -11.05
C ASN A 164 -3.17 21.67 -11.58
N PRO A 165 -3.38 20.84 -12.62
CA PRO A 165 -4.70 20.66 -13.22
C PRO A 165 -5.80 20.33 -12.21
N GLY A 166 -6.93 21.04 -12.32
CA GLY A 166 -8.09 20.89 -11.43
C GLY A 166 -8.02 21.68 -10.13
N TRP A 167 -7.01 22.56 -9.98
CA TRP A 167 -6.85 23.47 -8.83
C TRP A 167 -6.84 24.95 -9.24
N GLU A 168 -7.19 25.25 -10.50
CA GLU A 168 -7.26 26.62 -11.04
C GLU A 168 -8.32 27.45 -10.31
#